data_bfa11e76a939d1c194cc97425fa913b7
#
_entry.id   bfa11e76a939d1c194cc97425fa913b7
#
_cell.length_a   1.000
_cell.length_b   1.000
_cell.length_c   1.000
_cell.angle_alpha   90.00
_cell.angle_beta   90.00
_cell.angle_gamma   90.00
#
_symmetry.space_group_name_H-M   'P 1'
#
loop_
_entity.id
_entity.type
_entity.pdbx_description
1 polymer ?
#
loop_
_entity_poly.entity_id
_entity_poly.type
_entity_poly.pdbx_seq_one_letter_code
_entity_poly.pdbx_strand_id
1 'polypeptide(L)'
;VVDEREEFSNRERFPHAKKVICGKFTDVLPTLNINKNDYVAIVTRGHSCDGDCLYYILTHELPGYLGMIGSKRRVSAQFKMFREMGVPEEKIAQVHNPIGLPINGVTPPEIAISILAELILEKRTKKTDGTVQTELDYEVLLEWLNGTRPCAMATILKAQGSSPRKEGAKMLIFEDKSI
;
A
#
# COMPACT_ATOMS: atom_id res chain seq x y z
N VAL A 1 4.89 -9.83 -0.58
CA VAL A 1 6.34 -9.53 -0.57
C VAL A 1 6.98 -10.31 -1.70
N VAL A 2 7.91 -9.68 -2.42
CA VAL A 2 8.70 -10.28 -3.50
C VAL A 2 10.17 -9.94 -3.28
N ASP A 3 11.06 -10.91 -3.33
CA ASP A 3 12.51 -10.74 -3.38
C ASP A 3 13.12 -11.91 -4.15
N GLU A 4 14.25 -11.71 -4.82
CA GLU A 4 14.94 -12.76 -5.58
C GLU A 4 15.71 -13.73 -4.69
N ARG A 5 15.92 -13.38 -3.43
CA ARG A 5 16.76 -14.11 -2.47
C ARG A 5 15.87 -14.84 -1.48
N GLU A 6 16.05 -16.14 -1.36
CA GLU A 6 15.27 -17.01 -0.47
C GLU A 6 15.35 -16.56 1.01
N GLU A 7 16.55 -16.15 1.45
CA GLU A 7 16.78 -15.64 2.80
C GLU A 7 15.97 -14.37 3.15
N PHE A 8 15.50 -13.63 2.13
CA PHE A 8 14.72 -12.40 2.29
C PHE A 8 13.25 -12.55 1.88
N SER A 9 12.87 -13.64 1.22
CA SER A 9 11.53 -13.92 0.75
C SER A 9 10.99 -15.26 1.28
N ASN A 10 10.91 -15.37 2.60
CA ASN A 10 10.39 -16.58 3.26
C ASN A 10 9.32 -16.24 4.31
N ARG A 11 8.55 -17.25 4.69
CA ARG A 11 7.44 -17.12 5.64
C ARG A 11 7.88 -16.86 7.08
N GLU A 12 9.06 -17.31 7.46
CA GLU A 12 9.61 -17.05 8.80
C GLU A 12 9.83 -15.54 9.00
N ARG A 13 10.35 -14.87 7.96
CA ARG A 13 10.60 -13.43 7.97
C ARG A 13 9.32 -12.59 7.83
N PHE A 14 8.33 -13.10 7.09
CA PHE A 14 7.07 -12.42 6.82
C PHE A 14 5.86 -13.29 7.19
N PRO A 15 5.68 -13.63 8.48
CA PRO A 15 4.62 -14.55 8.91
C PRO A 15 3.20 -14.04 8.60
N HIS A 16 3.00 -12.72 8.64
CA HIS A 16 1.70 -12.08 8.42
C HIS A 16 1.44 -11.69 6.95
N ALA A 17 2.41 -11.86 6.05
CA ALA A 17 2.19 -11.53 4.65
C ALA A 17 1.23 -12.52 3.99
N LYS A 18 0.23 -12.03 3.27
CA LYS A 18 -0.70 -12.90 2.52
C LYS A 18 0.05 -13.80 1.53
N LYS A 19 1.05 -13.25 0.85
CA LYS A 19 1.87 -13.97 -0.13
C LYS A 19 3.33 -13.53 -0.03
N VAL A 20 4.24 -14.49 -0.06
CA VAL A 20 5.68 -14.28 -0.14
C VAL A 20 6.18 -15.08 -1.34
N ILE A 21 6.87 -14.43 -2.26
CA ILE A 21 7.32 -15.01 -3.51
C ILE A 21 8.83 -14.80 -3.63
N CYS A 22 9.57 -15.89 -3.76
CA CYS A 22 10.97 -15.89 -4.14
C CYS A 22 11.07 -16.03 -5.66
N GLY A 23 11.66 -15.06 -6.34
CA GLY A 23 11.84 -15.12 -7.79
C GLY A 23 12.28 -13.78 -8.38
N LYS A 24 12.74 -13.84 -9.63
CA LYS A 24 13.14 -12.64 -10.36
C LYS A 24 11.93 -11.71 -10.54
N PHE A 25 12.15 -10.43 -10.33
CA PHE A 25 11.08 -9.43 -10.45
C PHE A 25 10.42 -9.45 -11.83
N THR A 26 11.20 -9.61 -12.89
CA THR A 26 10.70 -9.69 -14.28
C THR A 26 9.73 -10.84 -14.50
N ASP A 27 9.91 -11.95 -13.81
CA ASP A 27 9.09 -13.14 -13.95
C ASP A 27 7.85 -13.10 -13.03
N VAL A 28 8.01 -12.45 -11.87
CA VAL A 28 6.96 -12.37 -10.85
C VAL A 28 5.96 -11.25 -11.11
N LEU A 29 6.42 -10.06 -11.51
CA LEU A 29 5.55 -8.89 -11.72
C LEU A 29 4.35 -9.18 -12.63
N PRO A 30 4.50 -9.88 -13.77
CA PRO A 30 3.37 -10.22 -14.65
C PRO A 30 2.29 -11.09 -13.98
N THR A 31 2.65 -11.80 -12.90
CA THR A 31 1.73 -12.69 -12.19
C THR A 31 0.93 -11.99 -11.07
N LEU A 32 1.27 -10.74 -10.74
CA LEU A 32 0.70 -10.06 -9.59
C LEU A 32 -0.64 -9.37 -9.87
N ASN A 33 -1.02 -9.18 -11.14
CA ASN A 33 -2.25 -8.49 -11.54
C ASN A 33 -2.44 -7.14 -10.82
N ILE A 34 -1.38 -6.33 -10.80
CA ILE A 34 -1.37 -5.02 -10.14
C ILE A 34 -2.42 -4.11 -10.77
N ASN A 35 -3.21 -3.44 -9.95
CA ASN A 35 -4.29 -2.55 -10.38
C ASN A 35 -4.43 -1.32 -9.47
N LYS A 36 -5.34 -0.42 -9.80
CA LYS A 36 -5.57 0.87 -9.10
C LYS A 36 -5.89 0.78 -7.60
N ASN A 37 -6.23 -0.40 -7.08
CA ASN A 37 -6.51 -0.58 -5.65
C ASN A 37 -5.25 -1.01 -4.86
N ASP A 38 -4.16 -1.32 -5.56
CA ASP A 38 -2.93 -1.78 -4.93
C ASP A 38 -2.02 -0.61 -4.55
N TYR A 39 -1.20 -0.84 -3.55
CA TYR A 39 -0.14 0.07 -3.11
C TYR A 39 1.20 -0.64 -3.29
N VAL A 40 2.06 -0.08 -4.14
CA VAL A 40 3.35 -0.68 -4.48
C VAL A 40 4.49 0.15 -3.94
N ALA A 41 5.36 -0.48 -3.15
CA ALA A 41 6.61 0.10 -2.67
C ALA A 41 7.79 -0.68 -3.28
N ILE A 42 8.59 -0.03 -4.11
CA ILE A 42 9.81 -0.58 -4.69
C ILE A 42 10.98 -0.24 -3.77
N VAL A 43 11.47 -1.27 -3.06
CA VAL A 43 12.57 -1.17 -2.08
C VAL A 43 13.55 -2.29 -2.36
N THR A 44 14.07 -2.36 -3.59
CA THR A 44 15.00 -3.42 -3.96
C THR A 44 16.44 -3.07 -3.60
N ARG A 45 17.32 -4.06 -3.67
CA ARG A 45 18.73 -3.90 -3.30
C ARG A 45 19.58 -3.20 -4.36
N GLY A 46 19.10 -2.98 -5.57
CA GLY A 46 19.97 -2.50 -6.66
C GLY A 46 19.22 -1.69 -7.70
N HIS A 47 19.97 -0.77 -8.32
CA HIS A 47 19.40 0.22 -9.23
C HIS A 47 18.81 -0.36 -10.51
N SER A 48 19.36 -1.47 -11.00
CA SER A 48 18.82 -2.19 -12.16
C SER A 48 17.46 -2.77 -11.83
N CYS A 49 17.35 -3.47 -10.72
CA CYS A 49 16.08 -4.09 -10.31
C CYS A 49 14.98 -3.04 -10.02
N ASP A 50 15.34 -1.91 -9.37
CA ASP A 50 14.38 -0.81 -9.15
C ASP A 50 13.86 -0.26 -10.48
N GLY A 51 14.76 -0.03 -11.45
CA GLY A 51 14.43 0.48 -12.76
C GLY A 51 13.54 -0.46 -13.57
N ASP A 52 13.88 -1.75 -13.59
CA ASP A 52 13.11 -2.77 -14.32
C ASP A 52 11.71 -2.91 -13.74
N CYS A 53 11.59 -2.97 -12.40
CA CYS A 53 10.30 -3.01 -11.72
C CYS A 53 9.46 -1.77 -12.03
N LEU A 54 10.06 -0.59 -11.92
CA LEU A 54 9.36 0.66 -12.16
C LEU A 54 8.93 0.78 -13.63
N TYR A 55 9.81 0.46 -14.57
CA TYR A 55 9.48 0.48 -16.00
C TYR A 55 8.32 -0.46 -16.34
N TYR A 56 8.36 -1.69 -15.80
CA TYR A 56 7.27 -2.64 -15.99
C TYR A 56 5.94 -2.05 -15.52
N ILE A 57 5.88 -1.50 -14.31
CA ILE A 57 4.64 -0.95 -13.75
C ILE A 57 4.17 0.27 -14.55
N LEU A 58 5.08 1.17 -14.94
CA LEU A 58 4.73 2.37 -15.72
C LEU A 58 4.20 2.05 -17.12
N THR A 59 4.58 0.90 -17.70
CA THR A 59 4.09 0.46 -19.01
C THR A 59 2.80 -0.34 -18.96
N HIS A 60 2.30 -0.66 -17.76
CA HIS A 60 1.06 -1.41 -17.53
C HIS A 60 0.01 -0.54 -16.81
N GLU A 61 -0.95 -1.18 -16.13
CA GLU A 61 -1.92 -0.49 -15.29
C GLU A 61 -1.23 0.00 -14.02
N LEU A 62 -1.45 1.27 -13.68
CA LEU A 62 -0.85 1.86 -12.50
C LEU A 62 -1.58 1.43 -11.22
N PRO A 63 -0.82 1.14 -10.16
CA PRO A 63 -1.40 0.98 -8.83
C PRO A 63 -1.95 2.31 -8.29
N GLY A 64 -2.79 2.21 -7.29
CA GLY A 64 -3.28 3.38 -6.57
C GLY A 64 -2.18 4.20 -5.89
N TYR A 65 -1.07 3.59 -5.56
CA TYR A 65 0.15 4.23 -5.06
C TYR A 65 1.38 3.51 -5.62
N LEU A 66 2.35 4.28 -6.07
CA LEU A 66 3.62 3.76 -6.55
C LEU A 66 4.76 4.57 -5.95
N GLY A 67 5.51 4.00 -5.03
CA GLY A 67 6.65 4.64 -4.40
C GLY A 67 7.94 3.86 -4.64
N MET A 68 9.05 4.59 -4.80
CA MET A 68 10.36 3.99 -4.99
C MET A 68 11.41 4.62 -4.08
N ILE A 69 12.23 3.77 -3.45
CA ILE A 69 13.38 4.22 -2.69
C ILE A 69 14.47 4.75 -3.64
N GLY A 70 15.10 5.84 -3.25
CA GLY A 70 16.22 6.38 -4.01
C GLY A 70 16.36 7.88 -3.90
N SER A 71 17.57 8.38 -4.09
CA SER A 71 17.78 9.83 -4.12
C SER A 71 17.19 10.48 -5.37
N LYS A 72 16.64 11.68 -5.23
CA LYS A 72 16.09 12.47 -6.35
C LYS A 72 17.01 12.52 -7.57
N ARG A 73 18.33 12.75 -7.33
CA ARG A 73 19.32 12.82 -8.42
C ARG A 73 19.40 11.53 -9.24
N ARG A 74 19.33 10.40 -8.57
CA ARG A 74 19.46 9.07 -9.20
C ARG A 74 18.22 8.74 -10.01
N VAL A 75 17.05 8.95 -9.43
CA VAL A 75 15.79 8.66 -10.08
C VAL A 75 15.51 9.58 -11.25
N SER A 76 15.97 10.84 -11.19
CA SER A 76 15.87 11.76 -12.32
C SER A 76 16.52 11.22 -13.61
N ALA A 77 17.65 10.53 -13.49
CA ALA A 77 18.30 9.92 -14.65
C ALA A 77 17.46 8.77 -15.25
N GLN A 78 16.84 7.93 -14.39
CA GLN A 78 15.93 6.88 -14.83
C GLN A 78 14.67 7.45 -15.48
N PHE A 79 14.08 8.49 -14.90
CA PHE A 79 12.91 9.15 -15.48
C PHE A 79 13.21 9.77 -16.85
N LYS A 80 14.40 10.35 -17.04
CA LYS A 80 14.82 10.83 -18.36
C LYS A 80 14.86 9.70 -19.38
N MET A 81 15.47 8.57 -19.03
CA MET A 81 15.51 7.39 -19.88
C MET A 81 14.10 6.87 -20.21
N PHE A 82 13.19 6.81 -19.23
CA PHE A 82 11.81 6.35 -19.45
C PHE A 82 11.03 7.26 -20.39
N ARG A 83 11.23 8.59 -20.32
CA ARG A 83 10.68 9.54 -21.31
C ARG A 83 11.18 9.26 -22.72
N GLU A 84 12.50 9.02 -22.86
CA GLU A 84 13.11 8.66 -24.13
C GLU A 84 12.60 7.32 -24.69
N MET A 85 12.20 6.40 -23.79
CA MET A 85 11.55 5.13 -24.14
C MET A 85 10.03 5.25 -24.38
N GLY A 86 9.46 6.46 -24.30
CA GLY A 86 8.06 6.72 -24.60
C GLY A 86 7.09 6.53 -23.44
N VAL A 87 7.55 6.44 -22.20
CA VAL A 87 6.66 6.40 -21.04
C VAL A 87 6.00 7.78 -20.85
N PRO A 88 4.66 7.86 -20.77
CA PRO A 88 3.94 9.13 -20.60
C PRO A 88 4.32 9.87 -19.32
N GLU A 89 4.46 11.19 -19.41
CA GLU A 89 4.84 12.04 -18.27
C GLU A 89 3.83 11.95 -17.12
N GLU A 90 2.55 11.80 -17.43
CA GLU A 90 1.48 11.69 -16.45
C GLU A 90 1.66 10.43 -15.56
N LYS A 91 2.23 9.37 -16.10
CA LYS A 91 2.54 8.16 -15.34
C LYS A 91 3.79 8.34 -14.47
N ILE A 92 4.83 8.97 -15.03
CA ILE A 92 6.08 9.27 -14.32
C ILE A 92 5.80 10.19 -13.12
N ALA A 93 4.94 11.19 -13.31
CA ALA A 93 4.56 12.14 -12.25
C ALA A 93 3.81 11.52 -11.07
N GLN A 94 3.26 10.32 -11.24
CA GLN A 94 2.59 9.60 -10.16
C GLN A 94 3.54 8.79 -9.26
N VAL A 95 4.83 8.74 -9.59
CA VAL A 95 5.82 8.01 -8.79
C VAL A 95 6.27 8.85 -7.61
N HIS A 96 6.01 8.37 -6.40
CA HIS A 96 6.51 8.97 -5.17
C HIS A 96 8.01 8.65 -5.00
N ASN A 97 8.86 9.67 -5.19
CA ASN A 97 10.30 9.54 -5.02
C ASN A 97 10.94 10.83 -4.45
N PRO A 98 11.69 10.72 -3.38
CA PRO A 98 11.88 9.52 -2.53
C PRO A 98 10.57 9.04 -1.93
N ILE A 99 10.41 7.72 -1.79
CA ILE A 99 9.27 7.13 -1.08
C ILE A 99 9.29 7.57 0.40
N GLY A 100 8.12 7.91 0.92
CA GLY A 100 7.93 8.30 2.31
C GLY A 100 7.86 9.81 2.55
N LEU A 101 7.19 10.20 3.61
CA LEU A 101 7.11 11.60 4.04
C LEU A 101 8.48 12.14 4.46
N PRO A 102 8.77 13.44 4.22
CA PRO A 102 10.08 14.05 4.53
C PRO A 102 10.23 14.32 6.03
N ILE A 103 10.35 13.27 6.84
CA ILE A 103 10.56 13.34 8.29
C ILE A 103 12.04 13.37 8.70
N ASN A 104 12.96 13.45 7.71
CA ASN A 104 14.41 13.40 7.91
C ASN A 104 14.92 12.11 8.57
N GLY A 105 14.23 10.99 8.35
CA GLY A 105 14.66 9.69 8.86
C GLY A 105 15.98 9.23 8.20
N VAL A 106 16.87 8.68 9.00
CA VAL A 106 18.21 8.23 8.59
C VAL A 106 18.33 6.71 8.67
N THR A 107 17.77 6.13 9.71
CA THR A 107 17.85 4.68 9.94
C THR A 107 16.76 3.92 9.17
N PRO A 108 16.98 2.63 8.84
CA PRO A 108 15.95 1.84 8.16
C PRO A 108 14.58 1.81 8.85
N PRO A 109 14.47 1.70 10.18
CA PRO A 109 13.18 1.82 10.87
C PRO A 109 12.50 3.18 10.68
N GLU A 110 13.24 4.27 10.74
CA GLU A 110 12.69 5.63 10.52
C GLU A 110 12.20 5.81 9.08
N ILE A 111 12.94 5.28 8.11
CA ILE A 111 12.52 5.25 6.71
C ILE A 111 11.24 4.44 6.55
N ALA A 112 11.14 3.29 7.20
CA ALA A 112 9.92 2.48 7.17
C ALA A 112 8.71 3.24 7.75
N ILE A 113 8.89 3.97 8.86
CA ILE A 113 7.85 4.83 9.44
C ILE A 113 7.43 5.91 8.46
N SER A 114 8.37 6.57 7.78
CA SER A 114 8.06 7.60 6.79
C SER A 114 7.24 7.06 5.62
N ILE A 115 7.57 5.87 5.14
CA ILE A 115 6.83 5.17 4.07
C ILE A 115 5.42 4.83 4.53
N LEU A 116 5.27 4.24 5.71
CA LEU A 116 3.95 3.90 6.26
C LEU A 116 3.09 5.15 6.47
N ALA A 117 3.67 6.24 6.94
CA ALA A 117 2.97 7.51 7.11
C ALA A 117 2.47 8.06 5.77
N GLU A 118 3.27 7.99 4.70
CA GLU A 118 2.85 8.40 3.36
C GLU A 118 1.73 7.50 2.82
N LEU A 119 1.84 6.19 2.99
CA LEU A 119 0.78 5.24 2.58
C LEU A 119 -0.55 5.53 3.29
N ILE A 120 -0.51 5.87 4.59
CA ILE A 120 -1.71 6.26 5.34
C ILE A 120 -2.26 7.59 4.81
N LEU A 121 -1.41 8.58 4.54
CA LEU A 121 -1.80 9.87 3.98
C LEU A 121 -2.50 9.66 2.64
N GLU A 122 -1.90 8.92 1.72
CA GLU A 122 -2.46 8.62 0.40
C GLU A 122 -3.81 7.89 0.50
N LYS A 123 -3.90 6.90 1.38
CA LYS A 123 -5.15 6.18 1.62
C LYS A 123 -6.26 7.10 2.13
N ARG A 124 -5.93 8.09 2.95
CA ARG A 124 -6.91 8.99 3.58
C ARG A 124 -7.26 10.21 2.72
N THR A 125 -6.38 10.64 1.83
CA THR A 125 -6.60 11.78 0.94
C THR A 125 -7.29 11.41 -0.36
N LYS A 126 -7.08 10.21 -0.87
CA LYS A 126 -7.85 9.72 -2.01
C LYS A 126 -9.31 9.56 -1.59
N LYS A 127 -10.12 10.56 -1.91
CA LYS A 127 -11.58 10.47 -1.82
C LYS A 127 -12.00 9.33 -2.76
N THR A 128 -12.36 8.20 -2.21
CA THR A 128 -13.13 7.20 -2.93
C THR A 128 -14.48 7.84 -3.26
N ASP A 129 -14.81 7.96 -4.54
CA ASP A 129 -16.07 8.48 -5.04
C ASP A 129 -17.26 7.91 -4.23
N GLY A 130 -17.82 8.73 -3.32
CA GLY A 130 -19.05 8.41 -2.60
C GLY A 130 -19.02 7.26 -1.58
N THR A 131 -17.94 6.52 -1.46
CA THR A 131 -17.80 5.49 -0.43
C THR A 131 -17.35 6.13 0.87
N VAL A 132 -18.22 6.13 1.86
CA VAL A 132 -17.86 6.43 3.26
C VAL A 132 -16.69 5.51 3.61
N GLN A 133 -15.54 6.11 3.98
CA GLN A 133 -14.42 5.31 4.49
C GLN A 133 -14.89 4.61 5.76
N THR A 134 -15.23 3.35 5.64
CA THR A 134 -15.59 2.51 6.75
C THR A 134 -14.33 2.24 7.57
N GLU A 135 -14.23 2.79 8.75
CA GLU A 135 -13.31 2.30 9.76
C GLU A 135 -13.87 0.96 10.27
N LEU A 136 -13.80 -0.04 9.43
CA LEU A 136 -14.12 -1.39 9.83
C LEU A 136 -12.87 -1.99 10.43
N ASP A 137 -12.92 -2.25 11.72
CA ASP A 137 -11.88 -3.01 12.39
C ASP A 137 -11.80 -4.41 11.76
N TYR A 138 -10.60 -4.86 11.47
CA TYR A 138 -10.39 -6.15 10.80
C TYR A 138 -10.97 -7.32 11.64
N GLU A 139 -10.87 -7.23 12.95
CA GLU A 139 -11.44 -8.22 13.86
C GLU A 139 -12.96 -8.24 13.78
N VAL A 140 -13.59 -7.07 13.75
CA VAL A 140 -15.04 -6.91 13.56
C VAL A 140 -15.49 -7.48 12.22
N LEU A 141 -14.72 -7.26 11.15
CA LEU A 141 -15.00 -7.83 9.84
C LEU A 141 -14.91 -9.36 9.85
N LEU A 142 -13.85 -9.90 10.44
CA LEU A 142 -13.67 -11.35 10.54
C LEU A 142 -14.78 -12.00 11.37
N GLU A 143 -15.15 -11.42 12.50
CA GLU A 143 -16.24 -11.91 13.35
C GLU A 143 -17.58 -11.88 12.60
N TRP A 144 -17.83 -10.83 11.81
CA TRP A 144 -19.04 -10.74 10.99
C TRP A 144 -19.07 -11.77 9.85
N LEU A 145 -17.95 -11.96 9.16
CA LEU A 145 -17.84 -12.88 8.01
C LEU A 145 -17.87 -14.36 8.45
N ASN A 146 -17.27 -14.66 9.58
CA ASN A 146 -17.17 -16.03 10.12
C ASN A 146 -18.21 -16.29 11.21
N GLY A 147 -19.00 -15.28 11.57
CA GLY A 147 -19.89 -15.29 12.72
C GLY A 147 -20.97 -16.36 12.62
N THR A 148 -21.05 -17.17 13.64
CA THR A 148 -22.09 -18.17 13.84
C THR A 148 -23.19 -17.67 14.76
N ARG A 149 -22.99 -16.51 15.39
CA ARG A 149 -23.91 -15.90 16.35
C ARG A 149 -24.72 -14.77 15.69
N PRO A 150 -26.04 -14.69 15.98
CA PRO A 150 -26.82 -13.51 15.56
C PRO A 150 -26.25 -12.22 16.13
N CYS A 151 -26.06 -11.22 15.28
CA CYS A 151 -25.60 -9.91 15.69
C CYS A 151 -26.25 -8.80 14.86
N ALA A 152 -26.28 -7.61 15.41
CA ALA A 152 -26.64 -6.38 14.69
C ALA A 152 -25.39 -5.56 14.42
N MET A 153 -25.29 -4.95 13.23
CA MET A 153 -24.23 -4.03 12.92
C MET A 153 -24.72 -2.59 13.08
N ALA A 154 -24.14 -1.85 14.01
CA ALA A 154 -24.36 -0.42 14.15
C ALA A 154 -23.31 0.36 13.37
N THR A 155 -23.74 1.41 12.66
CA THR A 155 -22.85 2.32 11.91
C THR A 155 -23.11 3.75 12.34
N ILE A 156 -22.06 4.51 12.64
CA ILE A 156 -22.16 5.95 12.91
C ILE A 156 -22.42 6.66 11.58
N LEU A 157 -23.61 7.19 11.40
CA LEU A 157 -23.99 7.95 10.21
C LEU A 157 -23.56 9.42 10.30
N LYS A 158 -23.58 9.98 11.52
CA LYS A 158 -23.21 11.37 11.75
C LYS A 158 -22.62 11.52 13.15
N ALA A 159 -21.51 12.25 13.26
CA ALA A 159 -20.90 12.62 14.53
C ALA A 159 -20.85 14.15 14.64
N GLN A 160 -21.10 14.69 15.85
CA GLN A 160 -20.99 16.11 16.15
C GLN A 160 -20.06 16.30 17.35
N GLY A 161 -19.20 17.33 17.28
CA GLY A 161 -18.21 17.60 18.34
C GLY A 161 -17.01 16.67 18.32
N SER A 162 -16.29 16.61 19.43
CA SER A 162 -15.13 15.73 19.60
C SER A 162 -15.60 14.32 19.93
N SER A 163 -15.58 13.46 18.94
CA SER A 163 -15.90 12.04 19.10
C SER A 163 -14.65 11.18 18.83
N PRO A 164 -14.37 10.16 19.65
CA PRO A 164 -13.26 9.24 19.43
C PRO A 164 -13.45 8.35 18.18
N ARG A 165 -14.68 8.16 17.73
CA ARG A 165 -15.01 7.47 16.50
C ARG A 165 -15.76 8.40 15.55
N LYS A 166 -15.40 8.37 14.28
CA LYS A 166 -15.97 9.24 13.24
C LYS A 166 -17.11 8.54 12.47
N GLU A 167 -17.75 9.30 11.59
CA GLU A 167 -18.75 8.78 10.65
C GLU A 167 -18.17 7.61 9.86
N GLY A 168 -18.96 6.56 9.68
CA GLY A 168 -18.57 5.32 9.03
C GLY A 168 -17.99 4.24 9.97
N ALA A 169 -17.67 4.59 11.22
CA ALA A 169 -17.25 3.58 12.20
C ALA A 169 -18.38 2.58 12.47
N LYS A 170 -18.03 1.33 12.60
CA LYS A 170 -18.96 0.22 12.79
C LYS A 170 -18.63 -0.57 14.05
N MET A 171 -19.64 -1.15 14.65
CA MET A 171 -19.50 -2.14 15.73
C MET A 171 -20.52 -3.26 15.56
N LEU A 172 -20.20 -4.43 16.04
CA LEU A 172 -21.15 -5.54 16.18
C LEU A 172 -21.73 -5.55 17.59
N ILE A 173 -23.00 -5.82 17.67
CA ILE A 173 -23.74 -5.95 18.94
C ILE A 173 -24.35 -7.34 18.95
N PHE A 174 -23.94 -8.16 19.89
CA PHE A 174 -24.45 -9.52 20.04
C PHE A 174 -25.67 -9.58 21.00
N GLU A 175 -26.42 -10.68 20.97
CA GLU A 175 -27.62 -10.85 21.79
C GLU A 175 -27.32 -10.78 23.30
N ASP A 176 -26.13 -11.21 23.71
CA ASP A 176 -25.64 -11.13 25.10
C ASP A 176 -25.15 -9.73 25.49
N LYS A 177 -25.32 -8.72 24.60
CA LYS A 177 -24.87 -7.32 24.74
C LYS A 177 -23.36 -7.14 24.78
N SER A 178 -22.57 -8.14 24.41
CA SER A 178 -21.14 -7.97 24.11
C SER A 178 -20.95 -7.13 22.83
N ILE A 179 -19.82 -6.41 22.76
CA ILE A 179 -19.47 -5.51 21.66
C ILE A 179 -18.13 -5.96 21.07
#